data_db7bb2b027784efb13a069a3bdc99eff
#
_entry.id   db7bb2b027784efb13a069a3bdc99eff
#
_cell.length_a   1.000
_cell.length_b   1.000
_cell.length_c   1.000
_cell.angle_alpha   90.00
_cell.angle_beta   90.00
_cell.angle_gamma   90.00
#
_symmetry.space_group_name_H-M   'P 1'
#
loop_
_entity.id
_entity.type
_entity.pdbx_description
1 polymer ?
#
loop_
_entity_poly.entity_id
_entity_poly.type
_entity_poly.pdbx_seq_one_letter_code
_entity_poly.pdbx_strand_id
1 'polypeptide(L)' 'MSQELISVIIPVYNVEQYLAECVNSVCRQTYQNLEIILVNDGSTDASGQICQELADQDARIRLIHQENQGL' A
#
# COMPACT_ATOMS: atom_id res chain seq x y z
N MET A 1 -5.96 -22.56 15.90
CA MET A 1 -4.84 -21.85 15.36
C MET A 1 -5.15 -20.36 15.27
N SER A 2 -4.29 -19.53 15.83
CA SER A 2 -4.58 -18.11 15.80
C SER A 2 -4.32 -17.53 14.41
N GLN A 3 -5.17 -16.59 14.02
CA GLN A 3 -5.05 -15.85 12.79
C GLN A 3 -4.61 -14.43 13.13
N GLU A 4 -3.34 -14.30 13.48
CA GLU A 4 -2.83 -12.98 13.85
C GLU A 4 -2.84 -12.05 12.63
N LEU A 5 -3.20 -10.80 12.88
CA LEU A 5 -3.14 -9.76 11.86
C LEU A 5 -1.69 -9.37 11.63
N ILE A 6 -1.25 -9.44 10.38
CA ILE A 6 0.08 -8.99 9.99
C ILE A 6 -0.06 -7.68 9.24
N SER A 7 0.63 -6.66 9.71
CA SER A 7 0.63 -5.35 9.05
C SER A 7 1.86 -5.24 8.16
N VAL A 8 1.62 -4.93 6.88
CA VAL A 8 2.68 -4.71 5.90
C VAL A 8 2.68 -3.22 5.57
N ILE A 9 3.79 -2.56 5.85
CA ILE A 9 3.93 -1.13 5.59
C ILE A 9 4.76 -0.94 4.33
N ILE A 10 4.17 -0.28 3.35
CA ILE A 10 4.83 -0.03 2.06
C ILE A 10 5.01 1.47 1.89
N PRO A 11 6.25 1.95 1.95
CA PRO A 11 6.53 3.35 1.65
C PRO A 11 6.38 3.61 0.16
N VAL A 12 5.72 4.70 -0.20
CA VAL A 12 5.44 5.04 -1.59
C VAL A 12 5.98 6.43 -1.88
N TYR A 13 6.91 6.51 -2.83
CA TYR A 13 7.40 7.79 -3.31
C TYR A 13 7.79 7.66 -4.78
N ASN A 14 6.98 8.26 -5.64
CA ASN A 14 7.23 8.30 -7.09
C ASN A 14 7.55 6.92 -7.70
N VAL A 15 6.66 5.96 -7.42
CA VAL A 15 6.83 4.57 -7.88
C VAL A 15 5.64 4.11 -8.74
N GLU A 16 5.04 5.03 -9.48
CA GLU A 16 3.81 4.74 -10.22
C GLU A 16 3.92 3.54 -11.15
N GLN A 17 5.10 3.29 -11.72
CA GLN A 17 5.29 2.19 -12.66
C GLN A 17 5.28 0.81 -12.00
N TYR A 18 5.55 0.74 -10.70
CA TYR A 18 5.72 -0.52 -9.99
C TYR A 18 4.69 -0.76 -8.90
N LEU A 19 3.97 0.29 -8.53
CA LEU A 19 3.15 0.27 -7.31
C LEU A 19 2.05 -0.78 -7.35
N ALA A 20 1.26 -0.79 -8.42
CA ALA A 20 0.13 -1.72 -8.52
C ALA A 20 0.62 -3.17 -8.51
N GLU A 21 1.71 -3.47 -9.22
CA GLU A 21 2.28 -4.81 -9.25
C GLU A 21 2.77 -5.23 -7.87
N CYS A 22 3.46 -4.34 -7.18
CA CYS A 22 3.98 -4.61 -5.83
C CYS A 22 2.83 -4.93 -4.87
N VAL A 23 1.80 -4.10 -4.84
CA VAL A 23 0.67 -4.29 -3.93
C VAL A 23 -0.11 -5.54 -4.28
N ASN A 24 -0.35 -5.78 -5.56
CA ASN A 24 -1.06 -7.00 -5.99
C ASN A 24 -0.29 -8.25 -5.62
N SER A 25 1.03 -8.21 -5.67
CA SER A 25 1.88 -9.33 -5.27
C SER A 25 1.69 -9.65 -3.79
N VAL A 26 1.62 -8.63 -2.94
CA VAL A 26 1.36 -8.83 -1.51
C VAL A 26 -0.04 -9.39 -1.29
N CYS A 27 -1.03 -8.86 -1.99
CA CYS A 27 -2.43 -9.28 -1.84
C CYS A 27 -2.65 -10.74 -2.24
N ARG A 28 -1.83 -11.27 -3.15
CA ARG A 28 -1.96 -12.64 -3.64
C ARG A 28 -1.29 -13.69 -2.78
N GLN A 29 -0.64 -13.29 -1.69
CA GLN A 29 -0.01 -14.26 -0.81
C GLN A 29 -1.05 -15.13 -0.12
N THR A 30 -0.61 -16.32 0.30
CA THR A 30 -1.51 -17.28 0.90
C THR A 30 -2.08 -16.84 2.24
N TYR A 31 -1.34 -16.03 2.99
CA TYR A 31 -1.83 -15.55 4.28
C TYR A 31 -2.86 -14.46 4.05
N GLN A 32 -4.07 -14.67 4.56
CA GLN A 32 -5.21 -13.79 4.26
C GLN A 32 -5.40 -12.67 5.29
N ASN A 33 -4.92 -12.85 6.51
CA ASN A 33 -5.18 -11.87 7.57
C ASN A 33 -4.13 -10.77 7.55
N LEU A 34 -4.15 -9.96 6.50
CA LEU A 34 -3.20 -8.88 6.28
C LEU A 34 -3.86 -7.52 6.38
N GLU A 35 -3.11 -6.56 6.91
CA GLU A 35 -3.40 -5.15 6.79
C GLU A 35 -2.26 -4.52 6.01
N ILE A 36 -2.57 -3.87 4.90
CA ILE A 36 -1.57 -3.25 4.04
C ILE A 36 -1.67 -1.75 4.20
N ILE A 37 -0.60 -1.12 4.65
CA ILE A 37 -0.58 0.33 4.88
C ILE A 37 0.34 0.96 3.85
N LEU A 38 -0.25 1.72 2.93
CA LEU A 38 0.49 2.46 1.93
C LEU A 38 0.75 3.87 2.48
N VAL A 39 2.01 4.21 2.64
CA VAL A 39 2.40 5.53 3.12
C VAL A 39 2.91 6.34 1.93
N ASN A 40 2.05 7.22 1.41
CA ASN A 40 2.43 8.08 0.28
C ASN A 40 3.19 9.29 0.81
N ASP A 41 4.49 9.29 0.61
CA ASP A 41 5.40 10.30 1.15
C ASP A 41 5.61 11.44 0.16
N GLY A 42 4.53 12.16 -0.13
CA GLY A 42 4.57 13.34 -0.98
C GLY A 42 4.89 13.07 -2.44
N SER A 43 4.38 11.96 -3.00
CA SER A 43 4.60 11.64 -4.41
C SER A 43 4.09 12.75 -5.31
N THR A 44 4.86 13.06 -6.35
CA THR A 44 4.50 14.07 -7.35
C THR A 44 4.01 13.43 -8.66
N ASP A 45 4.13 12.11 -8.79
CA ASP A 45 3.60 11.37 -9.91
C ASP A 45 2.20 10.82 -9.60
N ALA A 46 1.74 9.83 -10.36
CA ALA A 46 0.42 9.25 -10.17
C ALA A 46 0.35 8.23 -9.03
N SER A 47 1.42 8.07 -8.23
CA SER A 47 1.44 7.09 -7.13
C SER A 47 0.30 7.31 -6.14
N GLY A 48 0.02 8.56 -5.77
CA GLY A 48 -1.06 8.87 -4.83
C GLY A 48 -2.42 8.42 -5.34
N GLN A 49 -2.69 8.67 -6.62
CA GLN A 49 -3.94 8.26 -7.24
C GLN A 49 -4.04 6.74 -7.31
N ILE A 50 -2.95 6.07 -7.66
CA ILE A 50 -2.92 4.60 -7.71
C ILE A 50 -3.16 4.01 -6.33
N CYS A 51 -2.55 4.57 -5.29
CA CYS A 51 -2.80 4.14 -3.92
C CYS A 51 -4.28 4.21 -3.57
N GLN A 52 -4.94 5.29 -3.94
CA GLN A 52 -6.37 5.47 -3.66
C GLN A 52 -7.21 4.42 -4.38
N GLU A 53 -6.89 4.16 -5.64
CA GLU A 53 -7.61 3.15 -6.41
C GLU A 53 -7.43 1.75 -5.80
N LEU A 54 -6.21 1.44 -5.35
CA LEU A 54 -5.94 0.14 -4.70
C LEU A 54 -6.69 0.02 -3.38
N ALA A 55 -6.73 1.07 -2.58
CA ALA A 55 -7.44 1.07 -1.31
C ALA A 55 -8.95 0.92 -1.52
N ASP A 56 -9.48 1.49 -2.60
CA ASP A 56 -10.90 1.36 -2.92
C ASP A 56 -11.26 -0.08 -3.34
N GLN A 57 -10.30 -0.82 -3.90
CA GLN A 57 -10.53 -2.17 -4.40
C GLN A 57 -10.39 -3.25 -3.32
N ASP A 58 -9.65 -2.99 -2.26
CA ASP A 58 -9.38 -4.01 -1.23
C ASP A 58 -9.44 -3.37 0.16
N ALA A 59 -10.40 -3.84 0.96
CA ALA A 59 -10.63 -3.29 2.30
C ALA A 59 -9.44 -3.49 3.25
N ARG A 60 -8.50 -4.37 2.92
CA ARG A 60 -7.30 -4.59 3.73
C ARG A 60 -6.27 -3.47 3.55
N ILE A 61 -6.43 -2.66 2.52
CA ILE A 61 -5.46 -1.61 2.19
C ILE A 61 -5.89 -0.30 2.84
N ARG A 62 -4.98 0.29 3.57
CA ARG A 62 -5.14 1.62 4.16
C ARG A 62 -4.14 2.56 3.53
N LEU A 63 -4.54 3.80 3.35
CA LEU A 63 -3.70 4.81 2.72
C LEU A 63 -3.45 5.97 3.66
N ILE A 64 -2.18 6.33 3.80
CA ILE A 64 -1.76 7.50 4.56
C ILE A 64 -1.01 8.41 3.60
N HIS A 65 -1.47 9.65 3.50
CA HIS A 65 -0.74 10.69 2.76
C HIS A 65 0.03 11.54 3.75
N GLN A 66 1.28 11.85 3.41
CA GLN A 66 2.08 12.78 4.22
C GLN A 66 2.97 13.59 3.31
N GLU A 67 3.43 14.72 3.81
CA GLU A 67 4.42 15.51 3.09
C GLU A 67 5.74 14.75 3.07
N ASN A 68 6.53 14.97 1.99
CA ASN A 68 7.81 14.29 1.87
C ASN A 68 8.71 14.66 3.04
N GLN A 69 9.06 13.68 3.84
CA GLN A 69 9.89 13.88 5.02
C GLN A 69 11.17 13.03 4.98
N GLY A 70 11.40 12.35 3.88
CA GLY A 70 12.57 11.51 3.73
C GLY A 70 12.50 10.31 4.68
N LEU A 71 11.72 9.34 4.35
CA LEU A 71 11.52 8.14 5.18
C LEU A 71 12.84 7.45 5.57
#